data_9e96be8d4e863eee91b078d41417af01
#
_entry.id   9e96be8d4e863eee91b078d41417af01
#
_cell.length_a   1.000
_cell.length_b   1.000
_cell.length_c   1.000
_cell.angle_alpha   90.00
_cell.angle_beta   90.00
_cell.angle_gamma   90.00
#
_symmetry.space_group_name_H-M   'P 1'
#
loop_
_entity.id
_entity.type
_entity.pdbx_description
1 polymer ?
#
loop_
_entity_poly.entity_id
_entity_poly.type
_entity_poly.pdbx_seq_one_letter_code
_entity_poly.pdbx_strand_id
1 'polypeptide(L)'
;MVKFISEKNRVYKVLAEDGNTLWVIDYENPCAPRMVKQLKEDRFETVPVPDDYVQERYISKAVFDTASKRYDIIRPLISNKLYVTDSNARRKAIVKIAAEAGISEKTLQRWYYSYLAYGERGLYPAQKIKNDKMLPPEHEKKIASALSKYYYTPKKRSLRTTYEMMLLKYYRDEHRMIVPDHPTYWQFLYYYRKNRDVVRKLISREGIGEYQKNARPLLGKGDAGIETIGYYEIDATVADIYVVSRFDRKPIGRPVLYVAIDIASRLIAGIYIGFEENAESVLACLANAACDKVKYCKEHGIIINADMWPSKGLPGTIYTDRGSDFASTRVKELCSVFDMEITTLPPYRPDLKGYVERAIGCIQERYKPLLRGKGVVDKTPLERNQPDYAQQAILDIEEYTRVVIECVLYYNDSHVQKKYKRTQEMIELGIPPIASELWRFYSNRPCSNLINADEESLQMLLLPRKDAAITRNGVEYDGIYYYSDDLKMEFARAGISGVRSATVAYIPNDNSYIYLIDNGSYHKLHITQGSESLKGMSYFEADKIRRSERAKSREWNNRETTGGVECLSHIEEIIGATEKIGYHSKVDTKSETMKMRRARENNNE
;
A
#
# COMPACT_ATOMS: atom_id res chain seq x y z
N MET A 1 57.28 45.34 -7.51
CA MET A 1 55.91 45.87 -7.66
C MET A 1 54.94 44.68 -7.76
N VAL A 2 53.85 44.69 -7.00
CA VAL A 2 52.85 43.59 -7.09
C VAL A 2 52.07 43.79 -8.39
N LYS A 3 52.00 42.77 -9.23
CA LYS A 3 51.36 42.82 -10.55
C LYS A 3 50.07 42.01 -10.54
N PHE A 4 48.99 42.59 -11.10
CA PHE A 4 47.70 41.94 -11.27
C PHE A 4 47.36 41.88 -12.78
N ILE A 5 46.74 40.82 -13.19
CA ILE A 5 46.25 40.59 -14.54
C ILE A 5 44.80 40.15 -14.52
N SER A 6 44.04 40.48 -15.56
CA SER A 6 42.66 40.04 -15.76
C SER A 6 42.54 39.09 -16.93
N GLU A 7 41.76 38.04 -16.79
CA GLU A 7 41.36 37.13 -17.86
C GLU A 7 39.86 36.80 -17.67
N LYS A 8 39.03 37.12 -18.67
CA LYS A 8 37.59 36.82 -18.68
C LYS A 8 36.88 37.30 -17.39
N ASN A 9 37.05 38.54 -17.01
CA ASN A 9 36.50 39.18 -15.79
C ASN A 9 36.98 38.59 -14.45
N ARG A 10 38.05 37.80 -14.41
CA ARG A 10 38.67 37.33 -13.18
C ARG A 10 40.03 38.00 -12.97
N VAL A 11 40.28 38.41 -11.78
CA VAL A 11 41.52 39.05 -11.40
C VAL A 11 42.50 38.05 -10.79
N TYR A 12 43.73 38.05 -11.27
CA TYR A 12 44.79 37.17 -10.80
C TYR A 12 45.99 37.99 -10.33
N LYS A 13 46.57 37.58 -9.20
CA LYS A 13 47.84 38.12 -8.74
C LYS A 13 48.99 37.29 -9.32
N VAL A 14 49.98 37.94 -9.88
CA VAL A 14 51.21 37.31 -10.40
C VAL A 14 52.13 37.04 -9.21
N LEU A 15 52.55 35.79 -9.03
CA LEU A 15 53.40 35.32 -7.95
C LEU A 15 54.84 35.13 -8.38
N ALA A 16 55.08 34.70 -9.58
CA ALA A 16 56.41 34.51 -10.18
C ALA A 16 56.30 34.65 -11.70
N GLU A 17 57.42 35.09 -12.34
CA GLU A 17 57.58 35.29 -13.75
C GLU A 17 58.93 34.67 -14.20
N ASP A 18 58.89 33.85 -15.25
CA ASP A 18 60.11 33.27 -15.82
C ASP A 18 59.93 33.26 -17.37
N GLY A 19 60.60 34.18 -18.05
CA GLY A 19 60.44 34.43 -19.46
C GLY A 19 58.97 34.67 -19.83
N ASN A 20 58.43 33.84 -20.73
CA ASN A 20 57.03 33.89 -21.19
C ASN A 20 56.04 33.14 -20.27
N THR A 21 56.44 32.73 -19.09
CA THR A 21 55.59 31.91 -18.18
C THR A 21 55.31 32.68 -16.90
N LEU A 22 54.03 32.82 -16.57
CA LEU A 22 53.55 33.42 -15.32
C LEU A 22 52.96 32.39 -14.42
N TRP A 23 53.26 32.45 -13.13
CA TRP A 23 52.53 31.72 -12.09
C TRP A 23 51.58 32.67 -11.40
N VAL A 24 50.28 32.36 -11.44
CA VAL A 24 49.24 33.27 -10.96
C VAL A 24 48.34 32.56 -9.95
N ILE A 25 47.73 33.36 -9.07
CA ILE A 25 46.69 32.89 -8.14
C ILE A 25 45.44 33.73 -8.34
N ASP A 26 44.29 33.04 -8.30
CA ASP A 26 42.99 33.71 -8.37
C ASP A 26 42.80 34.60 -7.14
N TYR A 27 42.52 35.89 -7.35
CA TYR A 27 42.41 36.88 -6.29
C TYR A 27 41.04 36.79 -5.59
N GLU A 28 39.98 36.45 -6.28
CA GLU A 28 38.63 36.33 -5.72
C GLU A 28 38.44 35.02 -4.97
N ASN A 29 39.02 33.91 -5.50
CA ASN A 29 38.90 32.59 -4.92
C ASN A 29 40.26 31.88 -4.84
N PRO A 30 41.10 32.20 -3.82
CA PRO A 30 42.45 31.70 -3.71
C PRO A 30 42.53 30.16 -3.72
N CYS A 31 43.13 29.63 -4.77
CA CYS A 31 43.38 28.21 -4.96
C CYS A 31 44.86 27.95 -5.32
N ALA A 32 45.20 26.72 -5.69
CA ALA A 32 46.57 26.38 -6.04
C ALA A 32 47.11 27.31 -7.16
N PRO A 33 48.33 27.84 -7.07
CA PRO A 33 48.97 28.58 -8.15
C PRO A 33 48.96 27.79 -9.45
N ARG A 34 48.57 28.45 -10.54
CA ARG A 34 48.55 27.87 -11.88
C ARG A 34 49.58 28.55 -12.79
N MET A 35 50.16 27.78 -13.66
CA MET A 35 51.06 28.25 -14.73
C MET A 35 50.24 28.74 -15.92
N VAL A 36 50.59 29.92 -16.43
CA VAL A 36 50.01 30.53 -17.63
C VAL A 36 51.11 30.96 -18.58
N LYS A 37 51.01 30.55 -19.86
CA LYS A 37 51.97 30.99 -20.88
C LYS A 37 51.47 32.26 -21.55
N GLN A 38 52.31 33.29 -21.55
CA GLN A 38 52.04 34.59 -22.18
C GLN A 38 52.32 34.52 -23.70
N LEU A 39 51.57 33.72 -24.42
CA LEU A 39 51.79 33.45 -25.85
C LEU A 39 51.09 34.43 -26.80
N LYS A 40 50.22 35.33 -26.32
CA LYS A 40 49.57 36.40 -27.12
C LYS A 40 49.21 37.58 -26.20
N GLU A 41 49.55 38.78 -26.61
CA GLU A 41 49.32 40.05 -25.87
C GLU A 41 47.84 40.34 -25.56
N ASP A 42 46.89 39.74 -26.30
CA ASP A 42 45.45 40.02 -26.18
C ASP A 42 44.70 39.17 -25.13
N ARG A 43 45.37 38.28 -24.39
CA ARG A 43 44.68 37.35 -23.46
C ARG A 43 44.64 37.85 -22.04
N PHE A 44 45.61 38.68 -21.64
CA PHE A 44 45.74 39.15 -20.28
C PHE A 44 45.94 40.66 -20.26
N GLU A 45 45.01 41.37 -19.64
CA GLU A 45 45.13 42.80 -19.40
C GLU A 45 45.79 43.06 -18.03
N THR A 46 46.74 43.94 -17.96
CA THR A 46 47.28 44.40 -16.64
C THR A 46 46.25 45.32 -16.00
N VAL A 47 45.79 44.95 -14.82
CA VAL A 47 44.81 45.73 -14.08
C VAL A 47 45.43 46.43 -12.89
N PRO A 48 44.85 47.58 -12.43
CA PRO A 48 45.34 48.26 -11.25
C PRO A 48 45.23 47.36 -10.01
N VAL A 49 46.04 47.64 -9.00
CA VAL A 49 45.98 46.90 -7.73
C VAL A 49 44.60 47.10 -7.14
N PRO A 50 43.88 46.04 -6.75
CA PRO A 50 42.55 46.15 -6.16
C PRO A 50 42.57 47.03 -4.90
N ASP A 51 41.56 47.90 -4.76
CA ASP A 51 41.49 48.87 -3.64
C ASP A 51 41.51 48.18 -2.27
N ASP A 52 40.89 47.01 -2.17
CA ASP A 52 40.85 46.22 -0.94
C ASP A 52 42.23 45.60 -0.59
N TYR A 53 43.17 45.52 -1.55
CA TYR A 53 44.52 45.05 -1.32
C TYR A 53 45.36 46.11 -0.56
N VAL A 54 45.07 47.39 -0.74
CA VAL A 54 45.87 48.52 -0.21
C VAL A 54 45.31 49.08 1.09
N GLN A 55 44.03 48.88 1.41
CA GLN A 55 43.41 49.46 2.60
C GLN A 55 43.97 48.91 3.91
N GLU A 56 44.54 49.79 4.73
CA GLU A 56 44.90 49.50 6.11
C GLU A 56 43.65 49.41 6.99
N ARG A 57 43.49 48.29 7.65
CA ARG A 57 42.41 48.09 8.64
C ARG A 57 43.01 47.99 10.03
N TYR A 58 42.36 48.66 10.99
CA TYR A 58 42.69 48.47 12.40
C TYR A 58 42.45 47.03 12.81
N ILE A 59 43.47 46.38 13.38
CA ILE A 59 43.44 44.99 13.76
C ILE A 59 43.59 44.90 15.27
N SER A 60 42.68 44.10 15.93
CA SER A 60 42.87 43.86 17.37
C SER A 60 44.09 42.97 17.62
N LYS A 61 44.72 43.13 18.77
CA LYS A 61 45.89 42.35 19.20
C LYS A 61 45.63 40.82 19.07
N ALA A 62 44.45 40.33 19.43
CA ALA A 62 44.09 38.91 19.35
C ALA A 62 44.05 38.38 17.90
N VAL A 63 43.62 39.23 16.95
CA VAL A 63 43.60 38.86 15.50
C VAL A 63 45.03 38.82 14.98
N PHE A 64 45.87 39.79 15.36
CA PHE A 64 47.30 39.85 15.01
C PHE A 64 48.05 38.63 15.56
N ASP A 65 47.89 38.30 16.84
CA ASP A 65 48.52 37.13 17.48
C ASP A 65 48.12 35.81 16.77
N THR A 66 46.86 35.71 16.35
CA THR A 66 46.40 34.54 15.60
C THR A 66 46.99 34.47 14.21
N ALA A 67 47.10 35.60 13.52
CA ALA A 67 47.71 35.66 12.18
C ALA A 67 49.21 35.38 12.24
N SER A 68 49.90 35.88 13.26
CA SER A 68 51.32 35.62 13.50
C SER A 68 51.59 34.11 13.69
N LYS A 69 50.80 33.43 14.52
CA LYS A 69 50.90 31.95 14.67
C LYS A 69 50.69 31.21 13.35
N ARG A 70 49.73 31.64 12.54
CA ARG A 70 49.49 31.03 11.21
C ARG A 70 50.66 31.31 10.27
N TYR A 71 51.21 32.51 10.32
CA TYR A 71 52.37 32.89 9.52
C TYR A 71 53.60 32.01 9.86
N ASP A 72 53.90 31.82 11.15
CA ASP A 72 55.02 30.98 11.59
C ASP A 72 54.88 29.54 11.04
N ILE A 73 53.67 29.00 11.02
CA ILE A 73 53.42 27.65 10.48
C ILE A 73 53.63 27.61 8.96
N ILE A 74 53.18 28.63 8.20
CA ILE A 74 53.32 28.63 6.72
C ILE A 74 54.64 29.21 6.24
N ARG A 75 55.46 29.82 7.11
CA ARG A 75 56.73 30.45 6.78
C ARG A 75 57.68 29.58 5.95
N PRO A 76 57.85 28.26 6.23
CA PRO A 76 58.67 27.40 5.40
C PRO A 76 58.16 27.28 3.93
N LEU A 77 56.84 27.38 3.70
CA LEU A 77 56.24 27.36 2.36
C LEU A 77 56.44 28.70 1.64
N ILE A 78 56.47 29.80 2.36
CA ILE A 78 56.65 31.16 1.81
C ILE A 78 58.12 31.40 1.42
N SER A 79 59.05 30.89 2.25
CA SER A 79 60.50 31.14 2.08
C SER A 79 61.09 30.48 0.83
N ASN A 80 60.42 29.50 0.25
CA ASN A 80 60.93 28.79 -0.91
C ASN A 80 59.99 28.96 -2.15
N LYS A 81 60.49 29.73 -3.13
CA LYS A 81 59.79 30.00 -4.40
C LYS A 81 59.46 28.73 -5.18
N LEU A 82 60.16 27.61 -4.97
CA LEU A 82 59.91 26.36 -5.62
C LEU A 82 58.48 25.87 -5.35
N TYR A 83 57.91 26.14 -4.16
CA TYR A 83 56.55 25.71 -3.84
C TYR A 83 55.45 26.52 -4.54
N VAL A 84 55.80 27.65 -5.20
CA VAL A 84 54.87 28.36 -6.08
C VAL A 84 54.83 27.68 -7.46
N THR A 85 56.00 27.24 -7.98
CA THR A 85 56.18 26.77 -9.36
C THR A 85 55.99 25.27 -9.50
N ASP A 86 56.37 24.47 -8.53
CA ASP A 86 56.26 23.00 -8.52
C ASP A 86 55.11 22.51 -7.61
N SER A 87 54.09 21.92 -8.24
CA SER A 87 52.92 21.41 -7.53
C SER A 87 53.22 20.16 -6.69
N ASN A 88 54.14 19.30 -7.14
CA ASN A 88 54.50 18.08 -6.43
C ASN A 88 55.36 18.39 -5.20
N ALA A 89 56.36 19.26 -5.33
CA ALA A 89 57.16 19.73 -4.22
C ALA A 89 56.30 20.43 -3.16
N ARG A 90 55.36 21.29 -3.60
CA ARG A 90 54.39 21.97 -2.74
C ARG A 90 53.54 20.98 -1.95
N ARG A 91 52.97 19.94 -2.63
CA ARG A 91 52.13 18.94 -1.99
C ARG A 91 52.89 18.19 -0.91
N LYS A 92 54.10 17.70 -1.21
CA LYS A 92 54.95 16.99 -0.23
C LYS A 92 55.27 17.88 1.00
N ALA A 93 55.59 19.14 0.76
CA ALA A 93 55.88 20.09 1.85
C ALA A 93 54.66 20.36 2.72
N ILE A 94 53.46 20.53 2.11
CA ILE A 94 52.21 20.72 2.84
C ILE A 94 51.89 19.53 3.74
N VAL A 95 52.00 18.30 3.23
CA VAL A 95 51.77 17.09 4.04
C VAL A 95 52.69 17.02 5.24
N LYS A 96 53.99 17.28 5.03
CA LYS A 96 55.00 17.28 6.11
C LYS A 96 54.71 18.33 7.17
N ILE A 97 54.52 19.59 6.76
CA ILE A 97 54.30 20.72 7.70
C ILE A 97 52.95 20.57 8.42
N ALA A 98 51.91 20.07 7.74
CA ALA A 98 50.61 19.83 8.37
C ALA A 98 50.72 18.79 9.50
N ALA A 99 51.47 17.71 9.26
CA ALA A 99 51.73 16.68 10.27
C ALA A 99 52.52 17.25 11.46
N GLU A 100 53.58 18.04 11.22
CA GLU A 100 54.41 18.68 12.25
C GLU A 100 53.62 19.69 13.09
N ALA A 101 52.71 20.44 12.45
CA ALA A 101 51.90 21.46 13.12
C ALA A 101 50.57 20.90 13.74
N GLY A 102 50.25 19.61 13.55
CA GLY A 102 49.04 19.01 14.07
C GLY A 102 47.73 19.56 13.47
N ILE A 103 47.78 20.05 12.22
CA ILE A 103 46.61 20.62 11.51
C ILE A 103 46.30 19.86 10.24
N SER A 104 45.06 20.00 9.74
CA SER A 104 44.68 19.34 8.47
C SER A 104 45.39 19.99 7.27
N GLU A 105 45.81 19.18 6.29
CA GLU A 105 46.37 19.64 5.02
C GLU A 105 45.50 20.72 4.35
N LYS A 106 44.18 20.56 4.35
CA LYS A 106 43.23 21.53 3.79
C LYS A 106 43.28 22.88 4.52
N THR A 107 43.50 22.87 5.83
CA THR A 107 43.65 24.10 6.63
C THR A 107 44.95 24.83 6.28
N LEU A 108 46.05 24.08 6.18
CA LEU A 108 47.35 24.64 5.80
C LEU A 108 47.32 25.18 4.36
N GLN A 109 46.75 24.45 3.42
CA GLN A 109 46.55 24.87 2.02
C GLN A 109 45.78 26.20 1.94
N ARG A 110 44.66 26.28 2.69
CA ARG A 110 43.84 27.51 2.72
C ARG A 110 44.64 28.70 3.26
N TRP A 111 45.39 28.54 4.33
CA TRP A 111 46.22 29.63 4.85
C TRP A 111 47.31 30.04 3.86
N TYR A 112 48.01 29.09 3.27
CA TYR A 112 49.04 29.35 2.31
C TYR A 112 48.52 30.06 1.04
N TYR A 113 47.43 29.60 0.46
CA TYR A 113 46.86 30.23 -0.73
C TYR A 113 46.26 31.59 -0.43
N SER A 114 45.59 31.75 0.71
CA SER A 114 45.12 33.07 1.14
C SER A 114 46.27 34.04 1.35
N TYR A 115 47.39 33.59 1.90
CA TYR A 115 48.59 34.44 2.02
C TYR A 115 49.19 34.81 0.67
N LEU A 116 49.28 33.91 -0.26
CA LEU A 116 49.75 34.17 -1.61
C LEU A 116 48.88 35.23 -2.34
N ALA A 117 47.55 35.15 -2.17
CA ALA A 117 46.63 36.10 -2.76
C ALA A 117 46.67 37.47 -2.05
N TYR A 118 46.49 37.49 -0.73
CA TYR A 118 46.21 38.71 0.05
C TYR A 118 47.34 39.16 0.94
N GLY A 119 48.48 38.46 0.96
CA GLY A 119 49.54 38.73 1.92
C GLY A 119 49.14 38.37 3.35
N GLU A 120 49.70 39.09 4.33
CA GLU A 120 49.43 38.85 5.76
C GLU A 120 47.94 38.90 6.10
N ARG A 121 47.16 39.69 5.40
CA ARG A 121 45.70 39.80 5.57
C ARG A 121 44.97 38.49 5.31
N GLY A 122 45.47 37.67 4.42
CA GLY A 122 44.94 36.34 4.14
C GLY A 122 45.00 35.40 5.33
N LEU A 123 45.81 35.73 6.35
CA LEU A 123 45.96 34.95 7.57
C LEU A 123 45.05 35.41 8.72
N TYR A 124 44.39 36.55 8.56
CA TYR A 124 43.46 36.99 9.59
C TYR A 124 42.30 35.99 9.73
N PRO A 125 41.94 35.64 10.97
CA PRO A 125 40.74 34.83 11.15
C PRO A 125 39.57 35.61 10.57
N ALA A 126 38.75 34.93 9.77
CA ALA A 126 37.48 35.46 9.33
C ALA A 126 36.76 35.95 10.59
N GLN A 127 36.61 37.28 10.71
CA GLN A 127 35.76 37.82 11.76
C GLN A 127 34.40 37.15 11.54
N LYS A 128 34.02 36.28 12.46
CA LYS A 128 32.62 35.99 12.62
C LYS A 128 32.00 37.35 12.95
N ILE A 129 31.40 37.97 11.93
CA ILE A 129 30.46 39.03 12.19
C ILE A 129 29.45 38.34 13.09
N LYS A 130 29.56 38.51 14.40
CA LYS A 130 28.43 38.32 15.27
C LYS A 130 27.42 39.32 14.75
N ASN A 131 26.59 38.87 13.83
CA ASN A 131 25.36 39.55 13.56
C ASN A 131 24.51 39.38 14.83
N ASP A 132 24.83 40.20 15.83
CA ASP A 132 23.98 40.47 17.01
C ASP A 132 22.72 41.26 16.62
N LYS A 133 22.35 41.25 15.37
CA LYS A 133 20.98 41.54 14.96
C LYS A 133 20.12 40.33 15.31
N MET A 134 19.90 40.12 16.63
CA MET A 134 18.75 39.37 17.08
C MET A 134 17.56 39.91 16.29
N LEU A 135 16.84 38.98 15.66
CA LEU A 135 15.61 39.34 14.94
C LEU A 135 14.72 40.06 15.95
N PRO A 136 14.20 41.26 15.67
CA PRO A 136 13.33 41.96 16.61
C PRO A 136 12.17 41.02 17.01
N PRO A 137 11.75 40.96 18.27
CA PRO A 137 10.70 40.07 18.75
C PRO A 137 9.39 40.19 17.95
N GLU A 138 9.14 41.34 17.39
CA GLU A 138 7.97 41.60 16.53
C GLU A 138 8.05 40.84 15.21
N HIS A 139 9.23 40.79 14.57
CA HIS A 139 9.45 39.99 13.37
C HIS A 139 9.36 38.50 13.67
N GLU A 140 9.86 38.04 14.82
CA GLU A 140 9.75 36.64 15.24
C GLU A 140 8.27 36.21 15.39
N LYS A 141 7.45 37.04 16.02
CA LYS A 141 6.00 36.80 16.15
C LYS A 141 5.32 36.71 14.79
N LYS A 142 5.65 37.60 13.85
CA LYS A 142 5.10 37.60 12.49
C LYS A 142 5.53 36.35 11.70
N ILE A 143 6.79 35.92 11.84
CA ILE A 143 7.30 34.69 11.24
C ILE A 143 6.58 33.45 11.82
N ALA A 144 6.47 33.36 13.15
CA ALA A 144 5.77 32.26 13.81
C ALA A 144 4.32 32.14 13.37
N SER A 145 3.63 33.29 13.29
CA SER A 145 2.23 33.36 12.79
C SER A 145 2.12 32.91 11.33
N ALA A 146 3.04 33.36 10.47
CA ALA A 146 3.04 32.97 9.05
C ALA A 146 3.32 31.47 8.88
N LEU A 147 4.28 30.91 9.62
CA LEU A 147 4.59 29.48 9.62
C LEU A 147 3.35 28.67 10.06
N SER A 148 2.69 29.07 11.14
CA SER A 148 1.49 28.40 11.64
C SER A 148 0.34 28.46 10.63
N LYS A 149 0.11 29.63 10.02
CA LYS A 149 -1.04 29.86 9.12
C LYS A 149 -0.85 29.30 7.72
N TYR A 150 0.37 29.28 7.21
CA TYR A 150 0.62 28.99 5.80
C TYR A 150 1.50 27.74 5.56
N TYR A 151 2.47 27.45 6.44
CA TYR A 151 3.39 26.34 6.27
C TYR A 151 2.90 25.04 6.93
N TYR A 152 2.50 25.12 8.21
CA TYR A 152 1.97 23.97 8.96
C TYR A 152 0.50 23.72 8.63
N THR A 153 0.23 23.42 7.36
CA THR A 153 -1.12 23.18 6.83
C THR A 153 -1.13 22.04 5.81
N PRO A 154 -2.26 21.36 5.59
CA PRO A 154 -2.40 20.30 4.58
C PRO A 154 -2.11 20.77 3.15
N LYS A 155 -2.14 22.09 2.89
CA LYS A 155 -1.85 22.66 1.56
C LYS A 155 -0.37 22.53 1.14
N LYS A 156 0.51 22.04 2.01
CA LYS A 156 1.93 21.71 1.75
C LYS A 156 2.74 22.81 1.04
N ARG A 157 2.46 24.09 1.33
CA ARG A 157 3.18 25.22 0.73
C ARG A 157 4.68 25.16 1.05
N SER A 158 5.51 25.70 0.14
CA SER A 158 6.95 25.81 0.33
C SER A 158 7.29 26.88 1.39
N LEU A 159 8.49 26.80 1.98
CA LEU A 159 8.99 27.86 2.87
C LEU A 159 9.10 29.18 2.13
N ARG A 160 9.49 29.17 0.85
CA ARG A 160 9.58 30.36 0.01
C ARG A 160 8.22 31.02 -0.17
N THR A 161 7.22 30.27 -0.57
CA THR A 161 5.84 30.77 -0.69
C THR A 161 5.29 31.28 0.65
N THR A 162 5.62 30.58 1.76
CA THR A 162 5.20 31.04 3.10
C THR A 162 5.82 32.37 3.48
N TYR A 163 7.09 32.58 3.16
CA TYR A 163 7.78 33.87 3.34
C TYR A 163 7.12 34.99 2.52
N GLU A 164 6.84 34.74 1.25
CA GLU A 164 6.18 35.68 0.36
C GLU A 164 4.77 36.04 0.86
N MET A 165 4.01 35.05 1.36
CA MET A 165 2.71 35.29 1.99
C MET A 165 2.82 36.06 3.32
N MET A 166 3.91 35.89 4.06
CA MET A 166 4.22 36.68 5.24
C MET A 166 4.44 38.15 4.88
N LEU A 167 5.28 38.41 3.86
CA LEU A 167 5.50 39.79 3.38
C LEU A 167 4.21 40.42 2.88
N LEU A 168 3.45 39.67 2.10
CA LEU A 168 2.15 40.12 1.59
C LEU A 168 1.19 40.55 2.72
N LYS A 169 1.20 39.85 3.84
CA LYS A 169 0.26 40.08 4.93
C LYS A 169 0.72 41.13 5.93
N TYR A 170 2.01 41.19 6.28
CA TYR A 170 2.51 41.94 7.43
C TYR A 170 3.45 43.08 7.08
N TYR A 171 3.90 43.16 5.82
CA TYR A 171 4.94 44.09 5.38
C TYR A 171 4.58 44.81 4.08
N ARG A 172 3.31 45.07 3.88
CA ARG A 172 2.80 45.94 2.78
C ARG A 172 2.31 47.25 3.37
N ASP A 173 2.64 48.33 2.68
CA ASP A 173 2.10 49.66 2.94
C ASP A 173 0.75 49.90 2.22
N GLU A 174 0.19 51.11 2.39
CA GLU A 174 -1.05 51.52 1.77
C GLU A 174 -0.97 51.55 0.22
N HIS A 175 0.25 51.74 -0.31
CA HIS A 175 0.52 51.69 -1.77
C HIS A 175 0.81 50.31 -2.30
N ARG A 176 0.62 49.27 -1.48
CA ARG A 176 0.89 47.86 -1.81
C ARG A 176 2.38 47.54 -2.02
N MET A 177 3.29 48.43 -1.65
CA MET A 177 4.73 48.21 -1.72
C MET A 177 5.22 47.47 -0.47
N ILE A 178 6.31 46.71 -0.60
CA ILE A 178 6.92 46.03 0.54
C ILE A 178 7.70 47.03 1.35
N VAL A 179 7.44 47.13 2.65
CA VAL A 179 8.13 48.01 3.60
C VAL A 179 9.60 47.57 3.68
N PRO A 180 10.58 48.52 3.60
CA PRO A 180 12.02 48.19 3.67
C PRO A 180 12.44 47.43 4.94
N ASP A 181 11.82 47.73 6.08
CA ASP A 181 12.06 47.04 7.34
C ASP A 181 11.28 45.74 7.46
N HIS A 182 11.76 44.71 6.76
CA HIS A 182 11.24 43.34 6.84
C HIS A 182 12.40 42.34 6.99
N PRO A 183 12.16 41.17 7.62
CA PRO A 183 13.16 40.12 7.71
C PRO A 183 13.50 39.57 6.32
N THR A 184 14.78 39.35 6.07
CA THR A 184 15.22 38.68 4.84
C THR A 184 14.79 37.22 4.84
N TYR A 185 14.73 36.60 3.65
CA TYR A 185 14.44 35.17 3.54
C TYR A 185 15.38 34.27 4.36
N TRP A 186 16.66 34.67 4.45
CA TRP A 186 17.65 33.92 5.24
C TRP A 186 17.41 34.03 6.76
N GLN A 187 16.95 35.17 7.25
CA GLN A 187 16.54 35.36 8.65
C GLN A 187 15.28 34.55 8.96
N PHE A 188 14.29 34.53 8.04
CA PHE A 188 13.11 33.71 8.14
C PHE A 188 13.49 32.22 8.17
N LEU A 189 14.37 31.76 7.26
CA LEU A 189 14.82 30.37 7.20
C LEU A 189 15.63 29.96 8.44
N TYR A 190 16.46 30.88 8.96
CA TYR A 190 17.19 30.65 10.21
C TYR A 190 16.24 30.47 11.39
N TYR A 191 15.25 31.36 11.53
CA TYR A 191 14.19 31.22 12.56
C TYR A 191 13.48 29.88 12.46
N TYR A 192 13.05 29.49 11.26
CA TYR A 192 12.41 28.21 11.02
C TYR A 192 13.31 27.04 11.43
N ARG A 193 14.58 27.03 11.04
CA ARG A 193 15.51 25.94 11.36
C ARG A 193 15.76 25.81 12.85
N LYS A 194 15.86 26.95 13.55
CA LYS A 194 16.07 27.02 15.02
C LYS A 194 14.83 26.49 15.78
N ASN A 195 13.63 26.82 15.31
CA ASN A 195 12.36 26.56 16.00
C ASN A 195 11.51 25.50 15.29
N ARG A 196 12.07 24.71 14.37
CA ARG A 196 11.29 23.72 13.63
C ARG A 196 10.81 22.62 14.56
N ASP A 197 9.50 22.36 14.50
CA ASP A 197 8.87 21.21 15.11
C ASP A 197 8.62 20.15 14.02
N VAL A 198 9.38 19.04 14.09
CA VAL A 198 9.32 17.96 13.10
C VAL A 198 7.99 17.19 13.22
N VAL A 199 7.52 16.98 14.44
CA VAL A 199 6.27 16.28 14.73
C VAL A 199 5.09 17.10 14.23
N ARG A 200 5.04 18.39 14.59
CA ARG A 200 4.02 19.31 14.11
C ARG A 200 4.00 19.42 12.59
N LYS A 201 5.19 19.47 11.95
CA LYS A 201 5.30 19.49 10.49
C LYS A 201 4.65 18.26 9.88
N LEU A 202 4.96 17.07 10.40
CA LEU A 202 4.42 15.81 9.89
C LEU A 202 2.90 15.75 10.07
N ILE A 203 2.42 15.99 11.29
CA ILE A 203 0.98 15.94 11.61
C ILE A 203 0.18 16.94 10.78
N SER A 204 0.65 18.20 10.68
CA SER A 204 -0.10 19.25 10.01
C SER A 204 -0.10 19.15 8.48
N ARG A 205 0.92 18.51 7.89
CA ARG A 205 1.08 18.41 6.44
C ARG A 205 0.67 17.05 5.88
N GLU A 206 0.97 15.98 6.59
CA GLU A 206 0.69 14.59 6.14
C GLU A 206 -0.50 13.97 6.90
N GLY A 207 -0.88 14.54 8.03
CA GLY A 207 -1.95 14.05 8.88
C GLY A 207 -1.46 13.24 10.08
N ILE A 208 -2.34 13.14 11.09
CA ILE A 208 -2.04 12.41 12.33
C ILE A 208 -1.84 10.90 12.08
N GLY A 209 -2.57 10.35 11.10
CA GLY A 209 -2.44 8.93 10.74
C GLY A 209 -1.05 8.59 10.24
N GLU A 210 -0.44 9.43 9.40
CA GLU A 210 0.92 9.24 8.89
C GLU A 210 1.95 9.33 10.03
N TYR A 211 1.79 10.27 10.96
CA TYR A 211 2.64 10.34 12.15
C TYR A 211 2.53 9.08 13.01
N GLN A 212 1.31 8.62 13.28
CA GLN A 212 1.07 7.44 14.10
C GLN A 212 1.62 6.17 13.46
N LYS A 213 1.50 6.07 12.13
CA LYS A 213 1.94 4.91 11.36
C LYS A 213 3.46 4.83 11.23
N ASN A 214 4.14 5.96 10.90
CA ASN A 214 5.52 5.92 10.41
C ASN A 214 6.53 6.66 11.30
N ALA A 215 6.11 7.54 12.21
CA ALA A 215 7.03 8.41 12.93
C ALA A 215 6.90 8.38 14.45
N ARG A 216 5.81 7.85 14.99
CA ARG A 216 5.61 7.75 16.43
C ARG A 216 6.61 6.78 17.05
N PRO A 217 7.27 7.12 18.18
CA PRO A 217 8.10 6.18 18.90
C PRO A 217 7.29 4.97 19.38
N LEU A 218 7.75 3.77 19.07
CA LEU A 218 7.16 2.51 19.51
C LEU A 218 7.84 2.07 20.82
N LEU A 219 7.36 2.60 21.93
CA LEU A 219 7.88 2.31 23.28
C LEU A 219 6.96 1.26 23.94
N GLY A 220 7.21 0.00 23.71
CA GLY A 220 6.44 -1.07 24.33
C GLY A 220 6.53 -2.41 23.59
N LYS A 221 6.01 -3.46 24.22
CA LYS A 221 5.76 -4.76 23.57
C LYS A 221 4.44 -4.64 22.79
N GLY A 222 4.48 -4.94 21.47
CA GLY A 222 3.27 -4.95 20.62
C GLY A 222 2.29 -6.06 20.96
N ASP A 223 2.73 -7.06 21.73
CA ASP A 223 2.00 -8.28 22.08
C ASP A 223 1.23 -8.21 23.40
N ALA A 224 1.11 -7.02 24.00
CA ALA A 224 0.40 -6.81 25.29
C ALA A 224 0.81 -7.80 26.42
N GLY A 225 1.94 -8.52 26.28
CA GLY A 225 2.39 -9.53 27.22
C GLY A 225 1.60 -10.85 27.16
N ILE A 226 0.93 -11.14 26.03
CA ILE A 226 0.21 -12.39 25.80
C ILE A 226 1.23 -13.53 25.70
N GLU A 227 1.19 -14.45 26.65
CA GLU A 227 2.11 -15.59 26.78
C GLU A 227 1.36 -16.94 26.75
N THR A 228 0.19 -16.95 26.12
CA THR A 228 -0.61 -18.17 25.92
C THR A 228 -1.35 -18.13 24.59
N ILE A 229 -1.65 -19.30 24.04
CA ILE A 229 -2.38 -19.45 22.78
C ILE A 229 -3.88 -19.21 22.95
N GLY A 230 -4.58 -18.92 21.83
CA GLY A 230 -6.01 -18.66 21.79
C GLY A 230 -6.37 -17.18 21.78
N TYR A 231 -5.42 -16.31 21.47
CA TYR A 231 -5.62 -14.89 21.19
C TYR A 231 -5.28 -14.65 19.73
N TYR A 232 -6.30 -14.49 18.87
CA TYR A 232 -6.08 -14.37 17.43
C TYR A 232 -6.23 -12.94 16.95
N GLU A 233 -5.29 -12.51 16.11
CA GLU A 233 -5.51 -11.36 15.21
C GLU A 233 -6.11 -11.88 13.91
N ILE A 234 -7.21 -11.24 13.46
CA ILE A 234 -7.84 -11.57 12.18
C ILE A 234 -7.87 -10.33 11.32
N ASP A 235 -7.44 -10.49 10.07
CA ASP A 235 -7.46 -9.44 9.05
C ASP A 235 -7.75 -9.99 7.67
N ALA A 236 -8.23 -9.11 6.80
CA ALA A 236 -8.52 -9.39 5.40
C ALA A 236 -7.68 -8.52 4.47
N THR A 237 -7.35 -9.06 3.33
CA THR A 237 -6.72 -8.29 2.26
C THR A 237 -7.21 -8.77 0.90
N VAL A 238 -7.42 -7.83 -0.02
CA VAL A 238 -7.61 -8.19 -1.43
C VAL A 238 -6.26 -8.68 -1.97
N ALA A 239 -6.19 -9.94 -2.35
CA ALA A 239 -4.96 -10.56 -2.84
C ALA A 239 -4.43 -9.83 -4.08
N ASP A 240 -3.10 -9.70 -4.17
CA ASP A 240 -2.48 -9.03 -5.32
C ASP A 240 -2.36 -9.96 -6.54
N ILE A 241 -3.44 -10.68 -6.86
CA ILE A 241 -3.52 -11.58 -8.01
C ILE A 241 -4.95 -11.63 -8.54
N TYR A 242 -5.10 -11.68 -9.86
CA TYR A 242 -6.36 -12.01 -10.51
C TYR A 242 -6.49 -13.52 -10.67
N VAL A 243 -7.69 -14.04 -10.50
CA VAL A 243 -8.01 -15.45 -10.73
C VAL A 243 -9.05 -15.59 -11.85
N VAL A 244 -9.11 -16.80 -12.40
CA VAL A 244 -10.02 -17.13 -13.49
C VAL A 244 -11.13 -18.07 -13.01
N SER A 245 -12.21 -18.10 -13.76
CA SER A 245 -13.29 -19.08 -13.57
C SER A 245 -12.78 -20.48 -13.89
N ARG A 246 -13.14 -21.44 -13.06
CA ARG A 246 -12.88 -22.88 -13.24
C ARG A 246 -13.46 -23.41 -14.55
N PHE A 247 -14.55 -22.82 -15.04
CA PHE A 247 -15.36 -23.37 -16.14
C PHE A 247 -14.97 -22.82 -17.51
N ASP A 248 -14.77 -21.51 -17.61
CA ASP A 248 -14.46 -20.83 -18.89
C ASP A 248 -13.10 -20.16 -18.93
N ARG A 249 -12.32 -20.28 -17.84
CA ARG A 249 -10.97 -19.69 -17.67
C ARG A 249 -10.93 -18.19 -17.91
N LYS A 250 -12.07 -17.49 -17.84
CA LYS A 250 -12.13 -16.04 -17.92
C LYS A 250 -11.84 -15.39 -16.57
N PRO A 251 -11.22 -14.21 -16.55
CA PRO A 251 -10.96 -13.49 -15.30
C PRO A 251 -12.25 -13.19 -14.54
N ILE A 252 -12.30 -13.54 -13.26
CA ILE A 252 -13.45 -13.28 -12.38
C ILE A 252 -13.17 -12.23 -11.32
N GLY A 253 -11.91 -11.85 -11.12
CA GLY A 253 -11.55 -10.80 -10.19
C GLY A 253 -10.35 -11.16 -9.34
N ARG A 254 -10.15 -10.36 -8.29
CA ARG A 254 -9.11 -10.59 -7.26
C ARG A 254 -9.80 -11.19 -6.03
N PRO A 255 -9.32 -12.33 -5.51
CA PRO A 255 -9.88 -12.89 -4.29
C PRO A 255 -9.48 -12.08 -3.06
N VAL A 256 -10.28 -12.24 -2.01
CA VAL A 256 -9.98 -11.74 -0.66
C VAL A 256 -9.40 -12.88 0.15
N LEU A 257 -8.29 -12.61 0.83
CA LEU A 257 -7.63 -13.54 1.74
C LEU A 257 -7.85 -13.06 3.18
N TYR A 258 -8.54 -13.85 3.99
CA TYR A 258 -8.60 -13.72 5.44
C TYR A 258 -7.54 -14.60 6.10
N VAL A 259 -6.88 -14.06 7.10
CA VAL A 259 -5.89 -14.79 7.90
C VAL A 259 -6.17 -14.58 9.38
N ALA A 260 -6.23 -15.67 10.12
CA ALA A 260 -6.27 -15.67 11.59
C ALA A 260 -4.91 -16.14 12.10
N ILE A 261 -4.21 -15.31 12.86
CA ILE A 261 -2.89 -15.62 13.45
C ILE A 261 -2.97 -15.58 14.96
N ASP A 262 -2.39 -16.57 15.61
CA ASP A 262 -2.24 -16.59 17.07
C ASP A 262 -1.11 -15.63 17.51
N ILE A 263 -1.42 -14.78 18.49
CA ILE A 263 -0.50 -13.71 18.92
C ILE A 263 0.72 -14.27 19.64
N ALA A 264 0.57 -15.32 20.47
CA ALA A 264 1.67 -15.86 21.23
C ALA A 264 2.66 -16.64 20.37
N SER A 265 2.17 -17.58 19.60
CA SER A 265 2.99 -18.49 18.77
C SER A 265 3.36 -17.94 17.40
N ARG A 266 2.64 -16.92 16.91
CA ARG A 266 2.72 -16.43 15.52
C ARG A 266 2.22 -17.44 14.49
N LEU A 267 1.55 -18.51 14.92
CA LEU A 267 1.02 -19.52 14.02
C LEU A 267 -0.19 -18.97 13.26
N ILE A 268 -0.21 -19.12 11.96
CA ILE A 268 -1.43 -18.93 11.17
C ILE A 268 -2.38 -20.07 11.52
N ALA A 269 -3.39 -19.76 12.34
CA ALA A 269 -4.35 -20.74 12.85
C ALA A 269 -5.44 -21.07 11.83
N GLY A 270 -5.84 -20.10 11.02
CA GLY A 270 -6.88 -20.29 10.00
C GLY A 270 -6.73 -19.34 8.82
N ILE A 271 -7.28 -19.75 7.68
CA ILE A 271 -7.38 -18.95 6.46
C ILE A 271 -8.76 -19.12 5.82
N TYR A 272 -9.16 -18.11 5.05
CA TYR A 272 -10.27 -18.22 4.12
C TYR A 272 -9.98 -17.41 2.86
N ILE A 273 -10.39 -17.95 1.70
CA ILE A 273 -10.21 -17.31 0.41
C ILE A 273 -11.55 -17.26 -0.29
N GLY A 274 -12.02 -16.08 -0.64
CA GLY A 274 -13.30 -15.83 -1.28
C GLY A 274 -13.28 -14.55 -2.09
N PHE A 275 -14.44 -14.01 -2.43
CA PHE A 275 -14.56 -12.79 -3.23
C PHE A 275 -15.18 -11.61 -2.47
N GLU A 276 -15.67 -11.85 -1.26
CA GLU A 276 -16.39 -10.85 -0.48
C GLU A 276 -15.72 -10.61 0.86
N GLU A 277 -15.67 -9.34 1.26
CA GLU A 277 -15.31 -8.92 2.61
C GLU A 277 -16.61 -8.77 3.42
N ASN A 278 -16.97 -9.81 4.15
CA ASN A 278 -18.20 -9.83 4.94
C ASN A 278 -18.07 -10.74 6.19
N ALA A 279 -19.11 -10.77 7.00
CA ALA A 279 -19.16 -11.56 8.21
C ALA A 279 -19.05 -13.08 7.94
N GLU A 280 -19.61 -13.54 6.84
CA GLU A 280 -19.55 -14.95 6.43
C GLU A 280 -18.11 -15.38 6.15
N SER A 281 -17.30 -14.51 5.58
CA SER A 281 -15.86 -14.73 5.34
C SER A 281 -15.08 -14.84 6.65
N VAL A 282 -15.41 -14.01 7.65
CA VAL A 282 -14.84 -14.13 9.00
C VAL A 282 -15.20 -15.47 9.62
N LEU A 283 -16.48 -15.86 9.55
CA LEU A 283 -16.96 -17.15 10.08
C LEU A 283 -16.27 -18.33 9.39
N ALA A 284 -16.08 -18.28 8.08
CA ALA A 284 -15.37 -19.30 7.32
C ALA A 284 -13.89 -19.41 7.71
N CYS A 285 -13.23 -18.27 7.99
CA CYS A 285 -11.86 -18.25 8.51
C CYS A 285 -11.78 -18.88 9.90
N LEU A 286 -12.73 -18.59 10.81
CA LEU A 286 -12.83 -19.20 12.12
C LEU A 286 -13.15 -20.70 12.04
N ALA A 287 -14.03 -21.10 11.11
CA ALA A 287 -14.30 -22.52 10.82
C ALA A 287 -13.03 -23.26 10.42
N ASN A 288 -12.25 -22.66 9.53
CA ASN A 288 -10.96 -23.22 9.14
C ASN A 288 -9.99 -23.26 10.33
N ALA A 289 -9.94 -22.23 11.19
CA ALA A 289 -9.07 -22.24 12.38
C ALA A 289 -9.42 -23.41 13.32
N ALA A 290 -10.69 -23.76 13.45
CA ALA A 290 -11.18 -24.81 14.32
C ALA A 290 -11.11 -26.22 13.74
N CYS A 291 -11.06 -26.38 12.41
CA CYS A 291 -11.07 -27.68 11.74
C CYS A 291 -9.74 -28.44 11.86
N ASP A 292 -9.82 -29.76 11.58
CA ASP A 292 -8.63 -30.61 11.43
C ASP A 292 -7.87 -30.24 10.14
N LYS A 293 -6.63 -29.78 10.29
CA LYS A 293 -5.82 -29.29 9.19
C LYS A 293 -5.32 -30.38 8.24
N VAL A 294 -5.12 -31.61 8.75
CA VAL A 294 -4.74 -32.76 7.91
C VAL A 294 -5.86 -33.07 6.94
N LYS A 295 -7.11 -33.11 7.46
CA LYS A 295 -8.31 -33.33 6.64
C LYS A 295 -8.51 -32.18 5.63
N TYR A 296 -8.43 -30.95 6.08
CA TYR A 296 -8.56 -29.75 5.22
C TYR A 296 -7.54 -29.74 4.07
N CYS A 297 -6.27 -29.94 4.37
CA CYS A 297 -5.23 -29.99 3.33
C CYS A 297 -5.43 -31.15 2.36
N LYS A 298 -5.87 -32.31 2.85
CA LYS A 298 -6.17 -33.47 2.01
C LYS A 298 -7.33 -33.21 1.04
N GLU A 299 -8.35 -32.46 1.44
CA GLU A 299 -9.46 -32.03 0.56
C GLU A 299 -8.97 -31.16 -0.61
N HIS A 300 -7.89 -30.39 -0.39
CA HIS A 300 -7.19 -29.61 -1.42
C HIS A 300 -6.07 -30.39 -2.13
N GLY A 301 -5.93 -31.69 -1.90
CA GLY A 301 -4.91 -32.55 -2.53
C GLY A 301 -3.51 -32.38 -1.96
N ILE A 302 -3.35 -31.79 -0.76
CA ILE A 302 -2.08 -31.59 -0.09
C ILE A 302 -1.98 -32.53 1.11
N ILE A 303 -0.92 -33.34 1.16
CA ILE A 303 -0.68 -34.28 2.26
C ILE A 303 0.31 -33.65 3.25
N ILE A 304 -0.11 -33.49 4.49
CA ILE A 304 0.73 -32.90 5.55
C ILE A 304 0.84 -33.83 6.77
N ASN A 305 1.88 -33.60 7.57
CA ASN A 305 1.93 -34.08 8.93
C ASN A 305 1.19 -33.10 9.85
N ALA A 306 0.45 -33.58 10.86
CA ALA A 306 -0.28 -32.77 11.81
C ALA A 306 0.60 -31.70 12.52
N ASP A 307 1.88 -31.99 12.68
CA ASP A 307 2.86 -31.07 13.27
C ASP A 307 3.15 -29.81 12.45
N MET A 308 2.92 -29.86 11.12
CA MET A 308 3.18 -28.73 10.24
C MET A 308 2.15 -27.60 10.42
N TRP A 309 0.90 -27.97 10.78
CA TRP A 309 -0.17 -27.04 11.07
C TRP A 309 -1.02 -27.53 12.25
N PRO A 310 -0.50 -27.41 13.48
CA PRO A 310 -1.07 -28.08 14.66
C PRO A 310 -2.28 -27.39 15.28
N SER A 311 -2.72 -26.22 14.76
CA SER A 311 -3.85 -25.50 15.34
C SER A 311 -5.16 -26.23 15.13
N LYS A 312 -5.92 -26.33 16.24
CA LYS A 312 -7.30 -26.81 16.27
C LYS A 312 -8.03 -26.13 17.42
N GLY A 313 -9.20 -25.58 17.17
CA GLY A 313 -10.03 -24.88 18.15
C GLY A 313 -10.28 -23.40 17.84
N LEU A 314 -11.31 -22.85 18.48
CA LEU A 314 -11.65 -21.44 18.40
C LEU A 314 -10.83 -20.60 19.38
N PRO A 315 -10.54 -19.32 19.08
CA PRO A 315 -9.88 -18.43 20.03
C PRO A 315 -10.88 -17.98 21.11
N GLY A 316 -10.43 -17.85 22.36
CA GLY A 316 -11.23 -17.17 23.40
C GLY A 316 -11.29 -15.67 23.20
N THR A 317 -10.29 -15.08 22.52
CA THR A 317 -10.28 -13.64 22.23
C THR A 317 -9.82 -13.36 20.79
N ILE A 318 -10.57 -12.51 20.10
CA ILE A 318 -10.26 -12.04 18.74
C ILE A 318 -9.87 -10.57 18.81
N TYR A 319 -8.71 -10.22 18.27
CA TYR A 319 -8.28 -8.85 18.01
C TYR A 319 -8.53 -8.49 16.55
N THR A 320 -9.28 -7.41 16.35
CA THR A 320 -9.60 -6.92 15.01
C THR A 320 -9.63 -5.41 14.97
N ASP A 321 -9.62 -4.83 13.77
CA ASP A 321 -9.95 -3.42 13.60
C ASP A 321 -11.48 -3.19 13.66
N ARG A 322 -11.91 -1.95 13.43
CA ARG A 322 -13.34 -1.60 13.43
C ARG A 322 -14.04 -1.98 12.12
N GLY A 323 -13.71 -3.12 11.55
CA GLY A 323 -14.39 -3.63 10.35
C GLY A 323 -15.87 -3.89 10.61
N SER A 324 -16.72 -3.55 9.65
CA SER A 324 -18.17 -3.84 9.68
C SER A 324 -18.46 -5.33 9.83
N ASP A 325 -17.57 -6.17 9.36
CA ASP A 325 -17.67 -7.63 9.30
C ASP A 325 -17.80 -8.24 10.70
N PHE A 326 -17.01 -7.72 11.65
CA PHE A 326 -17.03 -8.16 13.05
C PHE A 326 -18.17 -7.56 13.88
N ALA A 327 -18.81 -6.51 13.39
CA ALA A 327 -19.96 -5.89 14.06
C ALA A 327 -21.28 -6.62 13.79
N SER A 328 -21.28 -7.61 12.88
CA SER A 328 -22.48 -8.34 12.45
C SER A 328 -23.11 -9.12 13.60
N THR A 329 -24.43 -9.31 13.53
CA THR A 329 -25.20 -10.11 14.49
C THR A 329 -24.68 -11.55 14.54
N ARG A 330 -24.30 -12.12 13.40
CA ARG A 330 -23.80 -13.50 13.30
C ARG A 330 -22.51 -13.76 14.04
N VAL A 331 -21.54 -12.86 13.91
CA VAL A 331 -20.26 -12.97 14.65
C VAL A 331 -20.49 -12.79 16.13
N LYS A 332 -21.39 -11.88 16.54
CA LYS A 332 -21.77 -11.69 17.95
C LYS A 332 -22.49 -12.91 18.54
N GLU A 333 -23.37 -13.55 17.76
CA GLU A 333 -24.04 -14.79 18.16
C GLU A 333 -23.02 -15.91 18.41
N LEU A 334 -22.07 -16.11 17.47
CA LEU A 334 -20.99 -17.06 17.64
C LEU A 334 -20.19 -16.78 18.91
N CYS A 335 -19.80 -15.52 19.13
CA CYS A 335 -19.08 -15.12 20.32
C CYS A 335 -19.87 -15.39 21.61
N SER A 336 -21.19 -15.16 21.58
CA SER A 336 -22.05 -15.44 22.73
C SER A 336 -22.20 -16.93 23.01
N VAL A 337 -22.30 -17.76 21.96
CA VAL A 337 -22.46 -19.23 22.11
C VAL A 337 -21.20 -19.88 22.68
N PHE A 338 -20.03 -19.41 22.26
CA PHE A 338 -18.74 -19.98 22.67
C PHE A 338 -18.01 -19.18 23.73
N ASP A 339 -18.65 -18.16 24.32
CA ASP A 339 -18.03 -17.26 25.31
C ASP A 339 -16.70 -16.64 24.81
N MET A 340 -16.71 -16.20 23.56
CA MET A 340 -15.56 -15.56 22.90
C MET A 340 -15.63 -14.05 23.06
N GLU A 341 -14.50 -13.40 23.26
CA GLU A 341 -14.38 -11.94 23.34
C GLU A 341 -13.87 -11.34 22.03
N ILE A 342 -14.48 -10.23 21.57
CA ILE A 342 -13.95 -9.42 20.48
C ILE A 342 -13.40 -8.12 21.03
N THR A 343 -12.10 -7.94 20.92
CA THR A 343 -11.40 -6.71 21.28
C THR A 343 -11.09 -5.89 20.03
N THR A 344 -11.76 -4.73 19.91
CA THR A 344 -11.53 -3.81 18.79
C THR A 344 -10.32 -2.93 19.07
N LEU A 345 -9.34 -2.98 18.18
CA LEU A 345 -8.13 -2.18 18.29
C LEU A 345 -8.39 -0.70 17.95
N PRO A 346 -7.72 0.25 18.65
CA PRO A 346 -7.84 1.67 18.32
C PRO A 346 -7.39 1.97 16.89
N PRO A 347 -8.06 2.86 16.16
CA PRO A 347 -7.67 3.24 14.81
C PRO A 347 -6.26 3.85 14.79
N TYR A 348 -5.54 3.66 13.68
CA TYR A 348 -4.19 4.18 13.46
C TYR A 348 -3.12 3.64 14.43
N ARG A 349 -3.32 2.43 14.95
CA ARG A 349 -2.38 1.70 15.81
C ARG A 349 -1.88 0.41 15.14
N PRO A 350 -1.16 0.48 14.01
CA PRO A 350 -0.68 -0.71 13.28
C PRO A 350 0.32 -1.54 14.10
N ASP A 351 0.91 -0.96 15.13
CA ASP A 351 1.76 -1.65 16.09
C ASP A 351 1.02 -2.73 16.90
N LEU A 352 -0.31 -2.66 16.98
CA LEU A 352 -1.15 -3.65 17.65
C LEU A 352 -1.74 -4.71 16.69
N LYS A 353 -1.58 -4.55 15.38
CA LYS A 353 -2.05 -5.48 14.33
C LYS A 353 -0.91 -5.96 13.43
N GLY A 354 0.31 -5.80 13.87
CA GLY A 354 1.50 -6.03 13.04
C GLY A 354 1.78 -7.50 12.74
N TYR A 355 1.12 -8.45 13.41
CA TYR A 355 1.41 -9.87 13.22
C TYR A 355 0.68 -10.44 12.02
N VAL A 356 -0.63 -10.19 11.93
CA VAL A 356 -1.43 -10.65 10.80
C VAL A 356 -1.03 -9.94 9.50
N GLU A 357 -0.80 -8.62 9.52
CA GLU A 357 -0.32 -7.88 8.35
C GLU A 357 1.02 -8.45 7.83
N ARG A 358 1.94 -8.79 8.75
CA ARG A 358 3.22 -9.40 8.39
C ARG A 358 3.04 -10.82 7.84
N ALA A 359 2.17 -11.64 8.42
CA ALA A 359 1.90 -12.98 7.93
C ALA A 359 1.34 -12.96 6.50
N ILE A 360 0.36 -12.08 6.25
CA ILE A 360 -0.18 -11.83 4.90
C ILE A 360 0.93 -11.38 3.94
N GLY A 361 1.78 -10.45 4.37
CA GLY A 361 2.93 -10.00 3.59
C GLY A 361 3.87 -11.16 3.22
N CYS A 362 4.22 -12.02 4.18
CA CYS A 362 5.07 -13.19 3.94
C CYS A 362 4.44 -14.18 2.94
N ILE A 363 3.14 -14.45 3.05
CA ILE A 363 2.40 -15.29 2.09
C ILE A 363 2.51 -14.68 0.67
N GLN A 364 2.21 -13.41 0.53
CA GLN A 364 2.23 -12.73 -0.76
C GLN A 364 3.64 -12.65 -1.36
N GLU A 365 4.66 -12.32 -0.56
CA GLU A 365 6.05 -12.26 -0.99
C GLU A 365 6.56 -13.63 -1.47
N ARG A 366 6.01 -14.73 -0.94
CA ARG A 366 6.45 -16.08 -1.29
C ARG A 366 6.00 -16.51 -2.67
N TYR A 367 4.73 -16.27 -3.04
CA TYR A 367 4.20 -16.70 -4.34
C TYR A 367 4.38 -15.68 -5.47
N LYS A 368 4.43 -14.38 -5.17
CA LYS A 368 4.52 -13.33 -6.20
C LYS A 368 5.66 -13.53 -7.22
N PRO A 369 6.89 -13.86 -6.83
CA PRO A 369 7.98 -14.04 -7.80
C PRO A 369 7.72 -15.13 -8.83
N LEU A 370 7.02 -16.20 -8.42
CA LEU A 370 6.70 -17.36 -9.29
C LEU A 370 5.50 -17.09 -10.21
N LEU A 371 4.62 -16.18 -9.80
CA LEU A 371 3.37 -15.88 -10.50
C LEU A 371 3.40 -14.51 -11.23
N ARG A 372 4.55 -13.84 -11.29
CA ARG A 372 4.71 -12.64 -12.13
C ARG A 372 4.37 -12.95 -13.58
N GLY A 373 3.59 -12.07 -14.23
CA GLY A 373 3.08 -12.30 -15.59
C GLY A 373 1.96 -13.35 -15.67
N LYS A 374 1.44 -13.82 -14.53
CA LYS A 374 0.35 -14.82 -14.44
C LYS A 374 -0.81 -14.28 -13.58
N GLY A 375 -1.14 -13.01 -13.74
CA GLY A 375 -2.23 -12.35 -13.04
C GLY A 375 -1.84 -11.57 -11.79
N VAL A 376 -0.57 -11.62 -11.34
CA VAL A 376 -0.09 -10.87 -10.18
C VAL A 376 -0.01 -9.39 -10.49
N VAL A 377 -0.60 -8.57 -9.63
CA VAL A 377 -0.55 -7.11 -9.70
C VAL A 377 0.74 -6.62 -9.07
N ASP A 378 1.63 -6.09 -9.88
CA ASP A 378 2.86 -5.45 -9.42
C ASP A 378 2.58 -3.96 -9.18
N LYS A 379 2.76 -3.49 -7.94
CA LYS A 379 2.56 -2.08 -7.56
C LYS A 379 3.77 -1.21 -7.97
N THR A 380 4.29 -1.38 -9.19
CA THR A 380 5.31 -0.48 -9.73
C THR A 380 4.70 0.89 -10.06
N PRO A 381 5.45 2.01 -9.89
CA PRO A 381 4.93 3.35 -10.16
C PRO A 381 4.48 3.45 -11.62
N LEU A 382 3.32 4.03 -11.81
CA LEU A 382 2.60 4.41 -13.03
C LEU A 382 3.47 4.47 -14.30
N GLU A 383 3.65 3.36 -14.97
CA GLU A 383 4.00 3.34 -16.38
C GLU A 383 2.72 3.48 -17.21
N ARG A 384 2.75 4.30 -18.25
CA ARG A 384 1.59 4.56 -19.13
C ARG A 384 1.01 3.33 -19.84
N ASN A 385 1.72 2.18 -19.79
CA ASN A 385 1.34 0.90 -20.39
C ASN A 385 1.39 -0.20 -19.34
N GLN A 386 0.54 -0.14 -18.30
CA GLN A 386 0.39 -1.28 -17.39
C GLN A 386 -0.22 -2.46 -18.16
N PRO A 387 0.35 -3.67 -18.03
CA PRO A 387 -0.25 -4.87 -18.61
C PRO A 387 -1.64 -5.11 -18.00
N ASP A 388 -2.54 -5.65 -18.79
CA ASP A 388 -3.84 -6.12 -18.29
C ASP A 388 -3.60 -7.39 -17.45
N TYR A 389 -3.40 -7.20 -16.15
CA TYR A 389 -3.14 -8.30 -15.22
C TYR A 389 -4.29 -9.31 -15.16
N ALA A 390 -5.51 -8.88 -15.47
CA ALA A 390 -6.67 -9.77 -15.49
C ALA A 390 -6.57 -10.77 -16.63
N GLN A 391 -6.13 -10.33 -17.82
CA GLN A 391 -5.94 -11.22 -18.96
C GLN A 391 -4.77 -12.19 -18.80
N GLN A 392 -3.80 -11.84 -17.93
CA GLN A 392 -2.67 -12.72 -17.62
C GLN A 392 -3.00 -13.80 -16.58
N ALA A 393 -4.16 -13.74 -15.95
CA ALA A 393 -4.55 -14.67 -14.90
C ALA A 393 -4.67 -16.09 -15.43
N ILE A 394 -4.07 -17.03 -14.71
CA ILE A 394 -4.07 -18.46 -15.08
C ILE A 394 -4.65 -19.39 -14.00
N LEU A 395 -4.62 -18.97 -12.73
CA LEU A 395 -5.09 -19.81 -11.62
C LEU A 395 -6.57 -19.58 -11.36
N ASP A 396 -7.31 -20.65 -11.11
CA ASP A 396 -8.63 -20.56 -10.50
C ASP A 396 -8.53 -20.41 -8.97
N ILE A 397 -9.66 -20.23 -8.31
CA ILE A 397 -9.69 -19.99 -6.85
C ILE A 397 -9.17 -21.21 -6.07
N GLU A 398 -9.42 -22.43 -6.54
CA GLU A 398 -8.96 -23.67 -5.91
C GLU A 398 -7.45 -23.84 -6.06
N GLU A 399 -6.92 -23.61 -7.26
CA GLU A 399 -5.49 -23.64 -7.54
C GLU A 399 -4.75 -22.56 -6.73
N TYR A 400 -5.35 -21.36 -6.60
CA TYR A 400 -4.80 -20.28 -5.76
C TYR A 400 -4.86 -20.66 -4.26
N THR A 401 -5.94 -21.30 -3.81
CA THR A 401 -6.06 -21.79 -2.43
C THR A 401 -4.94 -22.77 -2.10
N ARG A 402 -4.61 -23.71 -2.99
CA ARG A 402 -3.47 -24.62 -2.81
C ARG A 402 -2.14 -23.87 -2.69
N VAL A 403 -1.92 -22.87 -3.52
CA VAL A 403 -0.71 -22.03 -3.43
C VAL A 403 -0.64 -21.33 -2.08
N VAL A 404 -1.74 -20.79 -1.57
CA VAL A 404 -1.77 -20.15 -0.25
C VAL A 404 -1.54 -21.16 0.87
N ILE A 405 -2.14 -22.35 0.81
CA ILE A 405 -1.90 -23.42 1.79
C ILE A 405 -0.40 -23.76 1.87
N GLU A 406 0.27 -23.95 0.74
CA GLU A 406 1.71 -24.21 0.71
C GLU A 406 2.53 -23.07 1.33
N CYS A 407 2.14 -21.81 1.10
CA CYS A 407 2.77 -20.66 1.73
C CYS A 407 2.53 -20.63 3.25
N VAL A 408 1.35 -21.02 3.72
CA VAL A 408 1.02 -21.14 5.15
C VAL A 408 1.82 -22.25 5.81
N LEU A 409 1.92 -23.41 5.18
CA LEU A 409 2.73 -24.52 5.69
C LEU A 409 4.20 -24.11 5.83
N TYR A 410 4.75 -23.46 4.81
CA TYR A 410 6.10 -22.89 4.89
C TYR A 410 6.23 -21.86 6.02
N TYR A 411 5.26 -20.95 6.18
CA TYR A 411 5.27 -19.94 7.23
C TYR A 411 5.21 -20.57 8.62
N ASN A 412 4.35 -21.56 8.81
CA ASN A 412 4.13 -22.19 10.10
C ASN A 412 5.30 -23.10 10.50
N ASP A 413 5.85 -23.89 9.58
CA ASP A 413 6.78 -24.98 9.90
C ASP A 413 8.25 -24.67 9.60
N SER A 414 8.54 -23.70 8.73
CA SER A 414 9.91 -23.45 8.28
C SER A 414 10.37 -21.99 8.46
N HIS A 415 9.45 -21.03 8.53
CA HIS A 415 9.81 -19.61 8.61
C HIS A 415 10.27 -19.22 10.01
N VAL A 416 11.54 -18.75 10.09
CA VAL A 416 12.13 -18.27 11.35
C VAL A 416 11.65 -16.86 11.67
N GLN A 417 10.98 -16.68 12.81
CA GLN A 417 10.49 -15.41 13.31
C GLN A 417 11.62 -14.57 13.93
N LYS A 418 12.46 -13.95 13.08
CA LYS A 418 13.72 -13.26 13.49
C LYS A 418 13.57 -12.22 14.59
N LYS A 419 12.38 -11.61 14.74
CA LYS A 419 12.09 -10.58 15.77
C LYS A 419 11.38 -11.15 16.99
N TYR A 420 11.11 -12.44 17.04
CA TYR A 420 10.47 -13.08 18.18
C TYR A 420 11.43 -13.11 19.40
N LYS A 421 10.94 -12.62 20.52
CA LYS A 421 11.71 -12.61 21.78
C LYS A 421 11.38 -13.87 22.56
N ARG A 422 12.28 -14.84 22.50
CA ARG A 422 12.17 -16.07 23.31
C ARG A 422 12.31 -15.74 24.79
N THR A 423 11.50 -16.40 25.62
CA THR A 423 11.67 -16.39 27.07
C THR A 423 12.94 -17.15 27.47
N GLN A 424 13.37 -16.97 28.73
CA GLN A 424 14.52 -17.71 29.25
C GLN A 424 14.29 -19.23 29.15
N GLU A 425 13.11 -19.70 29.53
CA GLU A 425 12.68 -21.09 29.44
C GLU A 425 12.78 -21.66 28.00
N MET A 426 12.31 -20.89 27.00
CA MET A 426 12.44 -21.29 25.59
C MET A 426 13.89 -21.41 25.13
N ILE A 427 14.78 -20.57 25.67
CA ILE A 427 16.21 -20.61 25.34
C ILE A 427 16.84 -21.84 25.98
N GLU A 428 16.53 -22.14 27.23
CA GLU A 428 17.03 -23.30 27.97
C GLU A 428 16.56 -24.62 27.34
N LEU A 429 15.30 -24.67 26.88
CA LEU A 429 14.73 -25.82 26.19
C LEU A 429 15.12 -25.91 24.70
N GLY A 430 15.86 -24.93 24.17
CA GLY A 430 16.28 -24.90 22.77
C GLY A 430 15.14 -24.70 21.76
N ILE A 431 13.98 -24.16 22.17
CA ILE A 431 12.82 -23.98 21.29
C ILE A 431 13.15 -22.95 20.20
N PRO A 432 13.11 -23.33 18.91
CA PRO A 432 13.37 -22.40 17.83
C PRO A 432 12.20 -21.42 17.65
N PRO A 433 12.41 -20.18 17.17
CA PRO A 433 11.34 -19.23 16.93
C PRO A 433 10.65 -19.53 15.59
N ILE A 434 10.06 -20.71 15.49
CA ILE A 434 9.23 -21.22 14.38
C ILE A 434 7.81 -21.38 14.92
N ALA A 435 6.81 -20.97 14.16
CA ALA A 435 5.45 -20.84 14.64
C ALA A 435 4.85 -22.17 15.16
N SER A 436 5.08 -23.29 14.46
CA SER A 436 4.64 -24.63 14.87
C SER A 436 5.31 -25.10 16.17
N GLU A 437 6.60 -24.80 16.35
CA GLU A 437 7.35 -25.13 17.56
C GLU A 437 6.90 -24.28 18.76
N LEU A 438 6.68 -22.98 18.52
CA LEU A 438 6.13 -22.08 19.54
C LEU A 438 4.72 -22.48 19.95
N TRP A 439 3.88 -22.88 18.99
CA TRP A 439 2.53 -23.38 19.28
C TRP A 439 2.60 -24.63 20.17
N ARG A 440 3.43 -25.62 19.83
CA ARG A 440 3.61 -26.82 20.65
C ARG A 440 4.09 -26.50 22.06
N PHE A 441 5.04 -25.57 22.20
CA PHE A 441 5.54 -25.12 23.49
C PHE A 441 4.41 -24.54 24.35
N TYR A 442 3.55 -23.68 23.79
CA TYR A 442 2.42 -23.09 24.52
C TYR A 442 1.28 -24.09 24.76
N SER A 443 1.03 -25.02 23.84
CA SER A 443 -0.04 -26.03 23.97
C SER A 443 0.21 -27.00 25.12
N ASN A 444 1.48 -27.21 25.48
CA ASN A 444 1.86 -28.08 26.61
C ASN A 444 1.71 -27.38 27.98
N ARG A 445 1.31 -26.11 28.00
CA ARG A 445 1.05 -25.38 29.25
C ARG A 445 -0.39 -25.54 29.73
N PRO A 446 -0.60 -25.53 31.06
CA PRO A 446 -1.95 -25.75 31.62
C PRO A 446 -2.95 -24.64 31.34
N CYS A 447 -2.46 -23.45 30.91
CA CYS A 447 -3.31 -22.30 30.62
C CYS A 447 -3.39 -22.11 29.10
N SER A 448 -4.56 -22.31 28.52
CA SER A 448 -4.87 -22.02 27.12
C SER A 448 -6.17 -21.23 27.04
N ASN A 449 -6.19 -20.23 26.16
CA ASN A 449 -7.42 -19.49 25.84
C ASN A 449 -8.11 -20.06 24.59
N LEU A 450 -7.79 -21.32 24.23
CA LEU A 450 -8.45 -22.03 23.14
C LEU A 450 -9.73 -22.68 23.61
N ILE A 451 -10.76 -22.57 22.81
CA ILE A 451 -12.06 -23.22 23.03
C ILE A 451 -12.11 -24.47 22.16
N ASN A 452 -12.15 -25.63 22.81
CA ASN A 452 -12.41 -26.89 22.13
C ASN A 452 -13.92 -27.00 21.85
N ALA A 453 -14.26 -27.04 20.59
CA ALA A 453 -15.63 -27.21 20.16
C ALA A 453 -15.74 -28.50 19.32
N ASP A 454 -16.88 -29.17 19.43
CA ASP A 454 -17.17 -30.35 18.62
C ASP A 454 -17.20 -29.98 17.13
N GLU A 455 -16.51 -30.79 16.30
CA GLU A 455 -16.27 -30.48 14.90
C GLU A 455 -17.56 -30.36 14.09
N GLU A 456 -18.55 -31.20 14.38
CA GLU A 456 -19.82 -31.23 13.66
C GLU A 456 -20.69 -30.02 14.04
N SER A 457 -20.79 -29.72 15.33
CA SER A 457 -21.49 -28.52 15.85
C SER A 457 -20.83 -27.23 15.36
N LEU A 458 -19.50 -27.21 15.29
CA LEU A 458 -18.72 -26.08 14.76
C LEU A 458 -18.99 -25.83 13.28
N GLN A 459 -18.93 -26.85 12.44
CA GLN A 459 -19.19 -26.71 11.02
C GLN A 459 -20.60 -26.15 10.80
N MET A 460 -21.59 -26.65 11.51
CA MET A 460 -22.98 -26.19 11.38
C MET A 460 -23.21 -24.75 11.84
N LEU A 461 -22.59 -24.35 12.94
CA LEU A 461 -22.74 -23.00 13.50
C LEU A 461 -21.96 -21.94 12.72
N LEU A 462 -20.82 -22.31 12.15
CA LEU A 462 -19.92 -21.41 11.42
C LEU A 462 -20.33 -21.24 9.97
N LEU A 463 -21.16 -22.13 9.40
CA LEU A 463 -21.70 -21.94 8.06
C LEU A 463 -22.51 -20.65 7.97
N PRO A 464 -22.26 -19.80 6.97
CA PRO A 464 -23.06 -18.62 6.72
C PRO A 464 -24.52 -19.02 6.48
N ARG A 465 -25.47 -18.23 6.99
CA ARG A 465 -26.91 -18.44 6.83
C ARG A 465 -27.52 -17.31 6.02
N LYS A 466 -28.48 -17.69 5.17
CA LYS A 466 -29.25 -16.75 4.36
C LYS A 466 -30.70 -17.22 4.29
N ASP A 467 -31.58 -16.27 3.98
CA ASP A 467 -32.95 -16.56 3.67
C ASP A 467 -33.06 -17.23 2.30
N ALA A 468 -33.90 -18.25 2.22
CA ALA A 468 -34.20 -19.03 1.05
C ALA A 468 -35.71 -19.21 0.93
N ALA A 469 -36.17 -19.68 -0.22
CA ALA A 469 -37.57 -19.90 -0.48
C ALA A 469 -37.85 -21.39 -0.71
N ILE A 470 -38.79 -21.99 0.06
CA ILE A 470 -39.31 -23.32 -0.21
C ILE A 470 -40.38 -23.20 -1.28
N THR A 471 -40.10 -23.77 -2.42
CA THR A 471 -40.97 -23.76 -3.60
C THR A 471 -41.38 -25.17 -3.98
N ARG A 472 -42.30 -25.31 -4.93
CA ARG A 472 -42.67 -26.59 -5.54
C ARG A 472 -41.48 -27.32 -6.21
N ASN A 473 -40.48 -26.55 -6.68
CA ASN A 473 -39.32 -27.08 -7.38
C ASN A 473 -38.13 -27.42 -6.44
N GLY A 474 -38.31 -27.26 -5.14
CA GLY A 474 -37.29 -27.41 -4.14
C GLY A 474 -37.04 -26.11 -3.37
N VAL A 475 -35.94 -26.04 -2.61
CA VAL A 475 -35.48 -24.83 -1.93
C VAL A 475 -34.71 -23.99 -2.93
N GLU A 476 -35.19 -22.79 -3.16
CA GLU A 476 -34.50 -21.78 -3.98
C GLU A 476 -33.63 -20.92 -3.11
N TYR A 477 -32.33 -20.98 -3.38
CA TYR A 477 -31.35 -20.09 -2.78
C TYR A 477 -30.44 -19.49 -3.86
N ASP A 478 -30.36 -18.20 -3.91
CA ASP A 478 -29.59 -17.44 -4.91
C ASP A 478 -29.85 -17.90 -6.36
N GLY A 479 -31.15 -18.20 -6.69
CA GLY A 479 -31.59 -18.65 -8.01
C GLY A 479 -31.10 -20.05 -8.43
N ILE A 480 -30.62 -20.83 -7.48
CA ILE A 480 -30.29 -22.25 -7.63
C ILE A 480 -31.30 -23.07 -6.84
N TYR A 481 -31.74 -24.18 -7.39
CA TYR A 481 -32.72 -25.06 -6.76
C TYR A 481 -32.05 -26.29 -6.14
N TYR A 482 -32.43 -26.59 -4.90
CA TYR A 482 -31.92 -27.71 -4.11
C TYR A 482 -33.05 -28.62 -3.67
N TYR A 483 -32.74 -29.89 -3.53
CA TYR A 483 -33.74 -30.94 -3.27
C TYR A 483 -33.19 -32.00 -2.33
N SER A 484 -34.07 -32.56 -1.49
CA SER A 484 -33.87 -33.80 -0.74
C SER A 484 -35.16 -34.61 -0.76
N ASP A 485 -35.03 -35.95 -0.82
CA ASP A 485 -36.18 -36.87 -0.77
C ASP A 485 -36.93 -36.74 0.54
N ASP A 486 -36.28 -36.46 1.65
CA ASP A 486 -36.89 -36.35 2.97
C ASP A 486 -37.88 -35.18 3.08
N LEU A 487 -37.78 -34.18 2.21
CA LEU A 487 -38.60 -32.97 2.23
C LEU A 487 -39.66 -32.92 1.11
N LYS A 488 -39.92 -34.02 0.42
CA LYS A 488 -40.95 -34.10 -0.65
C LYS A 488 -42.30 -33.54 -0.25
N MET A 489 -42.74 -33.81 0.97
CA MET A 489 -44.04 -33.34 1.47
C MET A 489 -44.07 -31.82 1.67
N GLU A 490 -42.95 -31.22 2.09
CA GLU A 490 -42.84 -29.78 2.23
C GLU A 490 -42.86 -29.06 0.87
N PHE A 491 -42.22 -29.63 -0.15
CA PHE A 491 -42.27 -29.10 -1.52
C PHE A 491 -43.68 -29.23 -2.13
N ALA A 492 -44.37 -30.33 -1.88
CA ALA A 492 -45.76 -30.50 -2.28
C ALA A 492 -46.71 -29.50 -1.62
N ARG A 493 -46.52 -29.25 -0.31
CA ARG A 493 -47.26 -28.21 0.44
C ARG A 493 -47.01 -26.82 -0.12
N ALA A 494 -45.74 -26.48 -0.45
CA ALA A 494 -45.40 -25.18 -1.06
C ALA A 494 -46.09 -25.01 -2.43
N GLY A 495 -46.30 -26.10 -3.18
CA GLY A 495 -47.05 -26.07 -4.42
C GLY A 495 -48.54 -25.77 -4.25
N ILE A 496 -49.13 -26.10 -3.09
CA ILE A 496 -50.55 -25.87 -2.78
C ILE A 496 -50.77 -24.56 -2.06
N SER A 497 -49.95 -24.29 -1.04
CA SER A 497 -50.12 -23.15 -0.11
C SER A 497 -49.29 -21.91 -0.46
N GLY A 498 -48.49 -21.96 -1.52
CA GLY A 498 -47.60 -20.91 -1.94
C GLY A 498 -46.20 -21.03 -1.35
N VAL A 499 -45.30 -20.13 -1.80
CA VAL A 499 -43.88 -20.08 -1.40
C VAL A 499 -43.75 -19.75 0.09
N ARG A 500 -42.85 -20.43 0.79
CA ARG A 500 -42.55 -20.22 2.21
C ARG A 500 -41.10 -19.78 2.38
N SER A 501 -40.88 -18.86 3.27
CA SER A 501 -39.51 -18.45 3.67
C SER A 501 -38.89 -19.51 4.56
N ALA A 502 -37.59 -19.74 4.39
CA ALA A 502 -36.79 -20.63 5.22
C ALA A 502 -35.37 -20.09 5.33
N THR A 503 -34.61 -20.56 6.30
CA THR A 503 -33.19 -20.22 6.45
C THR A 503 -32.33 -21.39 6.03
N VAL A 504 -31.32 -21.14 5.23
CA VAL A 504 -30.34 -22.14 4.80
C VAL A 504 -28.93 -21.76 5.23
N ALA A 505 -28.13 -22.78 5.54
CA ALA A 505 -26.69 -22.65 5.72
C ALA A 505 -26.00 -23.19 4.44
N TYR A 506 -24.96 -22.46 3.97
CA TYR A 506 -24.32 -22.76 2.69
C TYR A 506 -22.81 -22.59 2.77
N ILE A 507 -22.10 -23.21 1.82
CA ILE A 507 -20.65 -23.05 1.67
C ILE A 507 -20.39 -22.03 0.56
N PRO A 508 -19.77 -20.86 0.84
CA PRO A 508 -19.65 -19.78 -0.16
C PRO A 508 -18.94 -20.17 -1.46
N ASN A 509 -17.97 -21.06 -1.39
CA ASN A 509 -17.15 -21.48 -2.52
C ASN A 509 -17.61 -22.80 -3.17
N ASP A 510 -18.69 -23.43 -2.66
CA ASP A 510 -19.23 -24.66 -3.21
C ASP A 510 -20.76 -24.68 -3.11
N ASN A 511 -21.41 -24.62 -4.24
CA ASN A 511 -22.87 -24.65 -4.34
C ASN A 511 -23.43 -26.04 -4.58
N SER A 512 -22.66 -27.12 -4.41
CA SER A 512 -23.10 -28.50 -4.66
C SER A 512 -24.23 -28.94 -3.72
N TYR A 513 -24.27 -28.37 -2.50
CA TYR A 513 -25.30 -28.67 -1.49
C TYR A 513 -25.46 -27.52 -0.50
N ILE A 514 -26.62 -27.45 0.14
CA ILE A 514 -26.92 -26.53 1.25
C ILE A 514 -27.57 -27.33 2.39
N TYR A 515 -27.65 -26.69 3.57
CA TYR A 515 -28.42 -27.24 4.67
C TYR A 515 -29.63 -26.35 4.95
N LEU A 516 -30.83 -26.92 4.90
CA LEU A 516 -32.05 -26.26 5.37
C LEU A 516 -32.10 -26.34 6.89
N ILE A 517 -32.31 -25.21 7.55
CA ILE A 517 -32.41 -25.10 9.00
C ILE A 517 -33.91 -25.09 9.36
N ASP A 518 -34.38 -26.13 10.04
CA ASP A 518 -35.74 -26.22 10.54
C ASP A 518 -35.74 -26.64 12.02
N ASN A 519 -36.24 -25.75 12.89
CA ASN A 519 -36.35 -25.98 14.34
C ASN A 519 -35.08 -26.53 15.02
N GLY A 520 -33.91 -26.05 14.56
CA GLY A 520 -32.61 -26.51 15.09
C GLY A 520 -32.07 -27.79 14.45
N SER A 521 -32.80 -28.41 13.54
CA SER A 521 -32.34 -29.53 12.72
C SER A 521 -31.79 -29.04 11.39
N TYR A 522 -30.82 -29.78 10.84
CA TYR A 522 -30.16 -29.46 9.58
C TYR A 522 -30.44 -30.56 8.56
N HIS A 523 -31.12 -30.23 7.47
CA HIS A 523 -31.44 -31.14 6.37
C HIS A 523 -30.53 -30.84 5.19
N LYS A 524 -29.68 -31.77 4.79
CA LYS A 524 -28.80 -31.63 3.63
C LYS A 524 -29.59 -31.70 2.34
N LEU A 525 -29.46 -30.70 1.50
CA LEU A 525 -30.10 -30.60 0.20
C LEU A 525 -29.05 -30.58 -0.91
N HIS A 526 -29.26 -31.34 -1.98
CA HIS A 526 -28.37 -31.36 -3.12
C HIS A 526 -28.93 -30.53 -4.27
N ILE A 527 -28.05 -30.02 -5.11
CA ILE A 527 -28.43 -29.25 -6.30
C ILE A 527 -29.31 -30.12 -7.22
N THR A 528 -30.37 -29.55 -7.77
CA THR A 528 -31.26 -30.24 -8.69
C THR A 528 -30.64 -30.43 -10.07
N GLN A 529 -31.13 -31.43 -10.85
CA GLN A 529 -30.69 -31.64 -12.23
C GLN A 529 -30.83 -30.38 -13.11
N GLY A 530 -31.90 -29.59 -12.90
CA GLY A 530 -32.11 -28.34 -13.64
C GLY A 530 -31.04 -27.25 -13.37
N SER A 531 -30.29 -27.34 -12.26
CA SER A 531 -29.21 -26.43 -11.89
C SER A 531 -27.82 -27.10 -11.93
N GLU A 532 -27.73 -28.33 -12.41
CA GLU A 532 -26.51 -29.16 -12.35
C GLU A 532 -25.30 -28.53 -13.09
N SER A 533 -25.58 -27.75 -14.13
CA SER A 533 -24.53 -26.99 -14.86
C SER A 533 -23.77 -26.01 -14.00
N LEU A 534 -24.29 -25.61 -12.85
CA LEU A 534 -23.68 -24.70 -11.91
C LEU A 534 -22.99 -25.43 -10.74
N LYS A 535 -23.07 -26.75 -10.62
CA LYS A 535 -22.57 -27.54 -9.50
C LYS A 535 -21.06 -27.39 -9.29
N GLY A 536 -20.64 -27.23 -8.06
CA GLY A 536 -19.24 -27.15 -7.69
C GLY A 536 -18.61 -25.78 -7.95
N MET A 537 -19.42 -24.77 -8.31
CA MET A 537 -18.96 -23.36 -8.44
C MET A 537 -19.11 -22.58 -7.14
N SER A 538 -18.37 -21.50 -7.00
CA SER A 538 -18.72 -20.50 -6.01
C SER A 538 -20.02 -19.77 -6.39
N TYR A 539 -20.76 -19.27 -5.39
CA TYR A 539 -21.98 -18.47 -5.67
C TYR A 539 -21.68 -17.23 -6.51
N PHE A 540 -20.50 -16.64 -6.36
CA PHE A 540 -20.06 -15.50 -7.16
C PHE A 540 -19.91 -15.87 -8.66
N GLU A 541 -19.29 -17.01 -8.95
CA GLU A 541 -19.15 -17.52 -10.32
C GLU A 541 -20.50 -17.85 -10.93
N ALA A 542 -21.34 -18.55 -10.17
CA ALA A 542 -22.69 -18.88 -10.60
C ALA A 542 -23.54 -17.64 -10.89
N ASP A 543 -23.46 -16.60 -10.06
CA ASP A 543 -24.15 -15.34 -10.29
C ASP A 543 -23.66 -14.63 -11.57
N LYS A 544 -22.35 -14.62 -11.82
CA LYS A 544 -21.77 -14.05 -13.05
C LYS A 544 -22.30 -14.74 -14.30
N ILE A 545 -22.37 -16.07 -14.30
CA ILE A 545 -22.94 -16.86 -15.41
C ILE A 545 -24.40 -16.50 -15.60
N ARG A 546 -25.20 -16.49 -14.52
CA ARG A 546 -26.64 -16.16 -14.60
C ARG A 546 -26.88 -14.74 -15.10
N ARG A 547 -26.06 -13.75 -14.69
CA ARG A 547 -26.16 -12.38 -15.22
C ARG A 547 -25.87 -12.34 -16.72
N SER A 548 -24.87 -13.09 -17.18
CA SER A 548 -24.57 -13.21 -18.60
C SER A 548 -25.74 -13.82 -19.38
N GLU A 549 -26.33 -14.90 -18.86
CA GLU A 549 -27.49 -15.55 -19.49
C GLU A 549 -28.74 -14.63 -19.48
N ARG A 550 -28.98 -13.90 -18.38
CA ARG A 550 -30.08 -12.92 -18.34
C ARG A 550 -29.87 -11.79 -19.37
N ALA A 551 -28.62 -11.35 -19.59
CA ALA A 551 -28.33 -10.35 -20.62
C ALA A 551 -28.67 -10.89 -22.04
N LYS A 552 -28.23 -12.10 -22.35
CA LYS A 552 -28.59 -12.79 -23.61
C LYS A 552 -30.09 -13.01 -23.75
N SER A 553 -30.76 -13.44 -22.67
CA SER A 553 -32.22 -13.63 -22.69
C SER A 553 -32.98 -12.33 -22.99
N ARG A 554 -32.51 -11.17 -22.51
CA ARG A 554 -33.09 -9.87 -22.89
C ARG A 554 -32.93 -9.58 -24.38
N GLU A 555 -31.79 -9.92 -24.96
CA GLU A 555 -31.55 -9.77 -26.39
C GLU A 555 -32.48 -10.69 -27.22
N TRP A 556 -32.66 -11.93 -26.79
CA TRP A 556 -33.59 -12.87 -27.41
C TRP A 556 -35.06 -12.43 -27.29
N ASN A 557 -35.49 -11.95 -26.12
CA ASN A 557 -36.83 -11.41 -25.92
C ASN A 557 -37.11 -10.19 -26.83
N ASN A 558 -36.09 -9.31 -27.02
CA ASN A 558 -36.22 -8.21 -27.97
C ASN A 558 -36.41 -8.72 -29.41
N ARG A 559 -35.67 -9.77 -29.81
CA ARG A 559 -35.80 -10.40 -31.11
C ARG A 559 -37.19 -11.07 -31.27
N GLU A 560 -37.69 -11.77 -30.26
CA GLU A 560 -39.02 -12.35 -30.21
C GLU A 560 -40.09 -11.27 -30.35
N THR A 561 -39.99 -10.18 -29.62
CA THR A 561 -40.91 -9.04 -29.69
C THR A 561 -40.92 -8.42 -31.09
N THR A 562 -39.73 -8.23 -31.71
CA THR A 562 -39.60 -7.68 -33.06
C THR A 562 -40.25 -8.62 -34.07
N GLY A 563 -39.96 -9.93 -34.01
CA GLY A 563 -40.58 -10.94 -34.89
C GLY A 563 -42.10 -11.06 -34.69
N GLY A 564 -42.54 -10.88 -33.43
CA GLY A 564 -43.98 -10.85 -33.13
C GLY A 564 -44.69 -9.66 -33.78
N VAL A 565 -44.07 -8.47 -33.73
CA VAL A 565 -44.60 -7.26 -34.39
C VAL A 565 -44.63 -7.43 -35.91
N GLU A 566 -43.56 -7.97 -36.51
CA GLU A 566 -43.51 -8.26 -37.95
C GLU A 566 -44.61 -9.27 -38.34
N CYS A 567 -44.80 -10.33 -37.56
CA CYS A 567 -45.87 -11.32 -37.81
C CYS A 567 -47.25 -10.66 -37.75
N LEU A 568 -47.51 -9.82 -36.75
CA LEU A 568 -48.78 -9.11 -36.64
C LEU A 568 -49.00 -8.17 -37.83
N SER A 569 -47.96 -7.46 -38.26
CA SER A 569 -48.02 -6.58 -39.43
C SER A 569 -48.39 -7.33 -40.69
N HIS A 570 -47.76 -8.47 -40.93
CA HIS A 570 -48.11 -9.34 -42.08
C HIS A 570 -49.55 -9.86 -41.99
N ILE A 571 -50.03 -10.23 -40.80
CA ILE A 571 -51.42 -10.66 -40.61
C ILE A 571 -52.38 -9.51 -40.91
N GLU A 572 -52.10 -8.28 -40.44
CA GLU A 572 -52.89 -7.09 -40.74
C GLU A 572 -52.94 -6.78 -42.26
N GLU A 573 -51.80 -6.90 -42.94
CA GLU A 573 -51.74 -6.76 -44.41
C GLU A 573 -52.62 -7.78 -45.11
N ILE A 574 -52.59 -9.07 -44.70
CA ILE A 574 -53.46 -10.12 -45.26
C ILE A 574 -54.93 -9.82 -45.00
N ILE A 575 -55.28 -9.43 -43.78
CA ILE A 575 -56.66 -9.06 -43.41
C ILE A 575 -57.12 -7.86 -44.25
N GLY A 576 -56.29 -6.80 -44.32
CA GLY A 576 -56.63 -5.60 -45.08
C GLY A 576 -56.72 -5.82 -46.59
N ALA A 577 -55.94 -6.76 -47.13
CA ALA A 577 -56.07 -7.18 -48.50
C ALA A 577 -57.37 -7.98 -48.73
N THR A 578 -57.72 -8.85 -47.78
CA THR A 578 -58.96 -9.64 -47.84
C THR A 578 -60.23 -8.79 -47.66
N GLU A 579 -60.19 -7.80 -46.78
CA GLU A 579 -61.31 -6.82 -46.62
C GLU A 579 -61.55 -6.00 -47.88
N LYS A 580 -60.47 -5.61 -48.60
CA LYS A 580 -60.56 -4.91 -49.89
C LYS A 580 -61.21 -5.76 -50.98
N ILE A 581 -61.12 -7.07 -50.93
CA ILE A 581 -61.74 -8.02 -51.89
C ILE A 581 -63.27 -8.00 -51.76
N GLY A 582 -63.77 -7.45 -50.65
CA GLY A 582 -65.19 -7.23 -50.43
C GLY A 582 -65.97 -8.52 -50.23
N TYR A 583 -66.69 -8.60 -49.13
CA TYR A 583 -67.64 -9.62 -48.91
C TYR A 583 -68.75 -9.43 -49.96
N HIS A 584 -68.70 -10.19 -51.05
CA HIS A 584 -69.85 -10.28 -51.95
C HIS A 584 -70.99 -10.96 -51.20
N SER A 585 -71.82 -10.10 -50.61
CA SER A 585 -72.96 -10.45 -49.83
C SER A 585 -73.94 -11.28 -50.58
N LYS A 586 -74.54 -12.15 -49.85
CA LYS A 586 -75.77 -12.93 -50.24
C LYS A 586 -75.59 -13.94 -51.39
N VAL A 587 -74.70 -14.86 -51.18
CA VAL A 587 -74.90 -16.13 -51.81
C VAL A 587 -75.92 -16.87 -50.97
N ASP A 588 -76.97 -17.33 -51.62
CA ASP A 588 -78.04 -18.10 -51.03
C ASP A 588 -77.48 -19.32 -50.29
N THR A 589 -77.52 -19.29 -48.97
CA THR A 589 -76.98 -20.32 -48.09
C THR A 589 -77.70 -21.61 -48.08
N LYS A 590 -78.76 -21.81 -48.96
CA LYS A 590 -79.55 -23.01 -49.01
C LYS A 590 -78.96 -24.15 -49.88
N SER A 591 -78.00 -23.86 -50.75
CA SER A 591 -77.57 -24.90 -51.71
C SER A 591 -76.21 -25.59 -51.38
N GLU A 592 -75.34 -24.99 -50.49
CA GLU A 592 -74.04 -25.55 -50.15
C GLU A 592 -73.72 -25.55 -48.65
N THR A 593 -73.50 -26.76 -48.11
CA THR A 593 -73.08 -26.89 -46.71
C THR A 593 -71.65 -26.52 -46.55
N MET A 594 -71.25 -26.03 -45.33
CA MET A 594 -69.82 -25.74 -44.99
C MET A 594 -68.90 -26.97 -45.30
N LYS A 595 -69.46 -28.16 -45.27
CA LYS A 595 -68.69 -29.36 -45.55
C LYS A 595 -68.34 -29.49 -47.03
N MET A 596 -69.24 -29.10 -47.94
CA MET A 596 -68.99 -29.08 -49.40
C MET A 596 -67.97 -27.96 -49.76
N ARG A 597 -68.05 -26.80 -49.12
CA ARG A 597 -67.04 -25.72 -49.35
C ARG A 597 -65.66 -26.14 -48.90
N ARG A 598 -65.51 -26.80 -47.73
CA ARG A 598 -64.24 -27.38 -47.28
C ARG A 598 -63.69 -28.43 -48.21
N ALA A 599 -64.60 -29.23 -48.80
CA ALA A 599 -64.19 -30.25 -49.76
C ALA A 599 -63.66 -29.66 -51.07
N ARG A 600 -64.21 -28.54 -51.55
CA ARG A 600 -63.74 -27.80 -52.72
C ARG A 600 -62.37 -27.17 -52.45
N GLU A 601 -62.18 -26.48 -51.28
CA GLU A 601 -60.88 -25.94 -50.88
C GLU A 601 -59.77 -26.99 -50.79
N ASN A 602 -60.08 -28.18 -50.27
CA ASN A 602 -59.16 -29.34 -50.20
C ASN A 602 -58.82 -29.95 -51.55
N ASN A 603 -59.68 -29.79 -52.58
CA ASN A 603 -59.50 -30.37 -53.93
C ASN A 603 -58.91 -29.36 -54.92
N ASN A 604 -58.58 -28.12 -54.49
CA ASN A 604 -58.06 -27.04 -55.33
C ASN A 604 -58.95 -26.69 -56.54
N GLU A 605 -60.32 -26.89 -56.45
CA GLU A 605 -61.27 -26.41 -57.45
C GLU A 605 -61.83 -25.03 -57.18
#